data_7fec7916e8fc586ac1c35610229e3ca1
#
_entry.id   7fec7916e8fc586ac1c35610229e3ca1
#
_cell.length_a   1.000
_cell.length_b   1.000
_cell.length_c   1.000
_cell.angle_alpha   90.00
_cell.angle_beta   90.00
_cell.angle_gamma   90.00
#
_symmetry.space_group_name_H-M   'P 1'
#
loop_
_entity.id
_entity.type
_entity.pdbx_description
1 polymer ?
#
loop_
_entity_poly.entity_id
_entity_poly.type
_entity_poly.pdbx_seq_one_letter_code
_entity_poly.pdbx_strand_id
1 'polypeptide(L)'
;MKKNNLPRGLRNNNPGNIRINDDLFQGEIRPSKDKSFKQFTTMAYGYRAMFKILSNYFKNYKLDTIRKLITRWAPPEDNNHTEAYIMAVSDYAG
;
A
#
# COMPACT_ATOMS: atom_id res chain seq x y z
N MET A 1 7.00 -15.78 -15.20
CA MET A 1 7.30 -14.35 -15.42
C MET A 1 8.46 -13.92 -14.53
N LYS A 2 9.41 -13.24 -15.10
CA LYS A 2 10.54 -12.72 -14.30
C LYS A 2 10.06 -11.57 -13.41
N LYS A 3 10.61 -11.50 -12.19
CA LYS A 3 10.18 -10.50 -11.22
C LYS A 3 10.33 -9.07 -11.73
N ASN A 4 11.41 -8.78 -12.50
CA ASN A 4 11.66 -7.44 -13.01
C ASN A 4 10.67 -6.99 -14.11
N ASN A 5 9.81 -7.90 -14.60
CA ASN A 5 8.75 -7.57 -15.54
C ASN A 5 7.41 -7.29 -14.86
N LEU A 6 7.36 -7.39 -13.53
CA LEU A 6 6.15 -7.11 -12.76
C LEU A 6 5.97 -5.60 -12.59
N PRO A 7 4.73 -5.12 -12.41
CA PRO A 7 4.51 -3.75 -11.97
C PRO A 7 5.32 -3.43 -10.72
N ARG A 8 5.67 -2.17 -10.57
CA ARG A 8 6.56 -1.72 -9.49
C ARG A 8 6.08 -2.13 -8.10
N GLY A 9 4.78 -1.99 -7.85
CA GLY A 9 4.22 -2.38 -6.56
C GLY A 9 4.41 -3.84 -6.24
N LEU A 10 4.18 -4.70 -7.22
CA LEU A 10 4.38 -6.14 -7.04
C LEU A 10 5.86 -6.50 -6.92
N ARG A 11 6.70 -5.86 -7.73
CA ARG A 11 8.15 -6.10 -7.70
C ARG A 11 8.75 -5.75 -6.36
N ASN A 12 8.24 -4.71 -5.71
CA ASN A 12 8.73 -4.22 -4.42
C ASN A 12 7.99 -4.81 -3.23
N ASN A 13 7.02 -5.68 -3.45
CA ASN A 13 6.11 -6.15 -2.41
C ASN A 13 5.45 -4.96 -1.69
N ASN A 14 5.09 -3.94 -2.47
CA ASN A 14 4.57 -2.67 -1.97
C ASN A 14 3.26 -2.32 -2.70
N PRO A 15 2.15 -2.97 -2.34
CA PRO A 15 0.88 -2.82 -3.07
C PRO A 15 0.32 -1.40 -3.02
N GLY A 16 0.64 -0.64 -1.98
CA GLY A 16 0.18 0.74 -1.85
C GLY A 16 1.09 1.77 -2.50
N ASN A 17 2.18 1.33 -3.15
CA ASN A 17 3.18 2.23 -3.73
C ASN A 17 3.62 3.31 -2.75
N ILE A 18 3.96 2.88 -1.53
CA ILE A 18 4.39 3.79 -0.47
C ILE A 18 5.76 4.35 -0.85
N ARG A 19 5.87 5.67 -0.86
CA ARG A 19 7.11 6.34 -1.20
C ARG A 19 8.12 6.25 -0.05
N ILE A 20 9.40 6.29 -0.40
CA ILE A 20 10.49 6.29 0.58
C ILE A 20 10.36 7.52 1.46
N ASN A 21 10.42 7.30 2.78
CA ASN A 21 10.42 8.34 3.80
C ASN A 21 11.14 7.83 5.04
N ASP A 22 11.15 8.63 6.10
CA ASP A 22 11.88 8.29 7.33
C ASP A 22 11.13 7.29 8.21
N ASP A 23 9.84 7.05 7.95
CA ASP A 23 9.09 6.06 8.71
C ASP A 23 9.57 4.66 8.36
N LEU A 24 9.84 3.86 9.37
CA LEU A 24 10.26 2.48 9.18
C LEU A 24 9.12 1.55 9.54
N PHE A 25 8.63 0.82 8.54
CA PHE A 25 7.59 -0.18 8.74
C PHE A 25 8.19 -1.56 8.98
N GLN A 26 7.46 -2.40 9.68
CA GLN A 26 7.87 -3.78 9.88
C GLN A 26 8.02 -4.49 8.53
N GLY A 27 9.12 -5.19 8.35
CA GLY A 27 9.40 -5.92 7.12
C GLY A 27 9.91 -5.06 5.97
N GLU A 28 10.15 -3.79 6.20
CA GLU A 28 10.72 -2.91 5.18
C GLU A 28 12.20 -3.20 4.98
N ILE A 29 12.62 -3.21 3.71
CA ILE A 29 14.02 -3.39 3.32
C ILE A 29 14.65 -2.03 3.13
N ARG A 30 15.75 -1.77 3.86
CA ARG A 30 16.51 -0.53 3.71
C ARG A 30 17.99 -0.84 3.47
N PRO A 31 18.59 -0.19 2.45
CA PRO A 31 17.91 0.71 1.51
C PRO A 31 17.04 -0.07 0.53
N SER A 32 15.98 0.57 0.07
CA SER A 32 15.15 0.00 -1.00
C SER A 32 15.95 -0.08 -2.29
N LYS A 33 15.70 -1.12 -3.07
CA LYS A 33 16.29 -1.22 -4.41
C LYS A 33 15.63 -0.28 -5.41
N ASP A 34 14.43 0.19 -5.09
CA ASP A 34 13.73 1.20 -5.89
C ASP A 34 14.15 2.58 -5.42
N LYS A 35 14.30 3.51 -6.34
CA LYS A 35 14.75 4.88 -6.02
C LYS A 35 13.67 5.71 -5.34
N SER A 36 12.42 5.38 -5.55
CA SER A 36 11.29 6.22 -5.14
C SER A 36 10.36 5.55 -4.15
N PHE A 37 10.27 4.22 -4.20
CA PHE A 37 9.27 3.48 -3.44
C PHE A 37 9.93 2.54 -2.45
N LYS A 38 9.28 2.35 -1.30
CA LYS A 38 9.70 1.38 -0.30
C LYS A 38 9.65 -0.03 -0.87
N GLN A 39 10.45 -0.91 -0.31
CA GLN A 39 10.49 -2.32 -0.64
C GLN A 39 10.27 -3.12 0.64
N PHE A 40 9.48 -4.20 0.54
CA PHE A 40 9.20 -5.06 1.69
C PHE A 40 9.68 -6.48 1.41
N THR A 41 9.94 -7.22 2.48
CA THR A 41 10.42 -8.60 2.38
C THR A 41 9.35 -9.53 1.83
N THR A 42 8.08 -9.26 2.14
CA THR A 42 6.94 -10.03 1.64
C THR A 42 5.80 -9.10 1.31
N MET A 43 4.89 -9.59 0.46
CA MET A 43 3.67 -8.86 0.13
C MET A 43 2.80 -8.62 1.37
N ALA A 44 2.79 -9.56 2.31
CA ALA A 44 2.04 -9.41 3.56
C ALA A 44 2.48 -8.19 4.34
N TYR A 45 3.78 -7.96 4.45
CA TYR A 45 4.30 -6.76 5.12
C TYR A 45 3.95 -5.48 4.35
N GLY A 46 3.95 -5.54 3.03
CA GLY A 46 3.52 -4.41 2.21
C GLY A 46 2.06 -4.04 2.45
N TYR A 47 1.19 -5.04 2.51
CA TYR A 47 -0.22 -4.81 2.84
C TYR A 47 -0.40 -4.28 4.26
N ARG A 48 0.35 -4.82 5.20
CA ARG A 48 0.31 -4.35 6.59
C ARG A 48 0.62 -2.87 6.67
N ALA A 49 1.67 -2.43 5.99
CA ALA A 49 2.07 -1.03 5.96
C ALA A 49 0.97 -0.16 5.33
N MET A 50 0.40 -0.62 4.22
CA MET A 50 -0.69 0.08 3.54
C MET A 50 -1.90 0.25 4.48
N PHE A 51 -2.30 -0.83 5.16
CA PHE A 51 -3.43 -0.78 6.06
C PHE A 51 -3.19 0.17 7.24
N LYS A 52 -1.97 0.19 7.76
CA LYS A 52 -1.62 1.08 8.85
C LYS A 52 -1.75 2.55 8.44
N ILE A 53 -1.26 2.90 7.26
CA ILE A 53 -1.37 4.27 6.75
C ILE A 53 -2.84 4.63 6.49
N LEU A 54 -3.60 3.71 5.90
CA LEU A 54 -5.02 3.94 5.63
C LEU A 54 -5.82 4.12 6.93
N SER A 55 -5.51 3.33 7.95
CA SER A 55 -6.15 3.49 9.27
C SER A 55 -5.86 4.86 9.86
N ASN A 56 -4.64 5.36 9.71
CA ASN A 56 -4.27 6.68 10.19
C ASN A 56 -5.01 7.78 9.43
N TYR A 57 -5.14 7.66 8.12
CA TYR A 57 -5.93 8.60 7.34
C TYR A 57 -7.37 8.63 7.79
N PHE A 58 -7.98 7.45 7.96
CA PHE A 58 -9.36 7.35 8.43
C PHE A 58 -9.53 8.02 9.78
N LYS A 59 -8.59 7.78 10.69
CA LYS A 59 -8.65 8.32 12.05
C LYS A 59 -8.40 9.82 12.09
N ASN A 60 -7.41 10.32 11.34
CA ASN A 60 -6.93 11.69 11.45
C ASN A 60 -7.66 12.67 10.54
N TYR A 61 -8.12 12.21 9.39
CA TYR A 61 -8.75 13.08 8.40
C TYR A 61 -10.27 12.90 8.33
N LYS A 62 -10.83 12.05 9.20
CA LYS A 62 -12.27 11.83 9.31
C LYS A 62 -12.94 11.54 7.97
N LEU A 63 -12.27 10.74 7.14
CA LEU A 63 -12.88 10.26 5.90
C LEU A 63 -13.99 9.28 6.30
N ASP A 64 -15.19 9.52 5.78
CA ASP A 64 -16.39 8.84 6.26
C ASP A 64 -16.45 7.38 5.89
N THR A 65 -15.75 6.96 4.86
CA THR A 65 -15.82 5.57 4.43
C THR A 65 -14.47 5.08 3.97
N ILE A 66 -14.26 3.79 4.14
CA ILE A 66 -13.07 3.11 3.62
C ILE A 66 -12.99 3.28 2.10
N ARG A 67 -14.14 3.29 1.43
CA ARG A 67 -14.19 3.48 -0.03
C ARG A 67 -13.60 4.82 -0.45
N LYS A 68 -13.97 5.90 0.23
CA LYS A 68 -13.41 7.22 -0.07
C LYS A 68 -11.91 7.26 0.11
N LEU A 69 -11.44 6.64 1.19
CA LEU A 69 -10.03 6.58 1.52
C LEU A 69 -9.24 5.82 0.44
N ILE A 70 -9.69 4.64 0.09
CA ILE A 70 -9.04 3.78 -0.89
C ILE A 70 -9.08 4.43 -2.27
N THR A 71 -10.20 5.00 -2.66
CA THR A 71 -10.34 5.64 -3.97
C THR A 71 -9.38 6.82 -4.10
N ARG A 72 -9.16 7.55 -3.03
CA ARG A 72 -8.22 8.67 -3.00
C ARG A 72 -6.78 8.18 -3.17
N TRP A 73 -6.42 7.06 -2.54
CA TRP A 73 -5.06 6.52 -2.60
C TRP A 73 -4.81 5.77 -3.90
N ALA A 74 -5.73 4.90 -4.27
CA ALA A 74 -5.60 4.01 -5.43
C ALA A 74 -6.77 4.21 -6.39
N PRO A 75 -6.80 5.35 -7.12
CA PRO A 75 -7.90 5.63 -8.03
C PRO A 75 -8.01 4.56 -9.11
N PRO A 76 -9.24 4.15 -9.48
CA PRO A 76 -9.44 3.15 -10.52
C PRO A 76 -8.80 3.52 -11.86
N GLU A 77 -8.77 4.79 -12.19
CA GLU A 77 -8.19 5.29 -13.45
C GLU A 77 -6.69 5.05 -13.57
N ASP A 78 -6.00 4.77 -12.45
CA ASP A 78 -4.57 4.46 -12.45
C ASP A 78 -4.31 2.97 -12.55
N ASN A 79 -5.28 2.20 -13.00
CA ASN A 79 -5.15 0.75 -13.17
C ASN A 79 -4.97 0.00 -11.84
N ASN A 80 -5.53 0.54 -10.77
CA ASN A 80 -5.48 -0.10 -9.45
C ASN A 80 -6.67 -1.03 -9.27
N HIS A 81 -6.50 -2.06 -8.44
CA HIS A 81 -7.57 -2.97 -8.05
C HIS A 81 -8.30 -2.40 -6.83
N THR A 82 -8.98 -1.26 -7.03
CA THR A 82 -9.55 -0.46 -5.96
C THR A 82 -10.56 -1.26 -5.12
N GLU A 83 -11.44 -2.02 -5.77
CA GLU A 83 -12.44 -2.81 -5.03
C GLU A 83 -11.79 -3.89 -4.18
N ALA A 84 -10.73 -4.53 -4.67
CA ALA A 84 -10.01 -5.52 -3.89
C ALA A 84 -9.35 -4.89 -2.65
N TYR A 85 -8.79 -3.70 -2.81
CA TYR A 85 -8.21 -2.96 -1.68
C TYR A 85 -9.27 -2.58 -0.66
N ILE A 86 -10.44 -2.14 -1.12
CA ILE A 86 -11.54 -1.78 -0.23
C ILE A 86 -11.97 -2.98 0.60
N MET A 87 -12.13 -4.14 -0.04
CA MET A 87 -12.51 -5.35 0.67
C MET A 87 -11.46 -5.77 1.68
N ALA A 88 -10.19 -5.74 1.30
CA ALA A 88 -9.09 -6.13 2.19
C ALA A 88 -9.00 -5.21 3.41
N VAL A 89 -9.13 -3.90 3.21
CA VAL A 89 -9.09 -2.94 4.31
C VAL A 89 -10.32 -3.08 5.21
N SER A 90 -11.49 -3.31 4.61
CA SER A 90 -12.72 -3.53 5.38
C SER A 90 -12.60 -4.76 6.28
N ASP A 91 -12.04 -5.85 5.76
CA ASP A 91 -11.82 -7.06 6.54
C ASP A 91 -10.81 -6.82 7.67
N TYR A 92 -9.74 -6.09 7.38
CA TYR A 92 -8.71 -5.77 8.38
C TYR A 92 -9.27 -4.89 9.50
N ALA A 93 -10.10 -3.93 9.16
CA ALA A 93 -10.66 -2.99 10.12
C ALA A 93 -11.82 -3.59 10.94
N GLY A 94 -12.33 -4.71 10.49
CA GLY A 94 -13.45 -5.37 11.15
C GLY A 94 -14.76 -4.80 10.75
#